data_66d0f417000232ccf3cf9d6f4f3e09a1
#
_entry.id   66d0f417000232ccf3cf9d6f4f3e09a1
#
_cell.length_a   1.000
_cell.length_b   1.000
_cell.length_c   1.000
_cell.angle_alpha   90.00
_cell.angle_beta   90.00
_cell.angle_gamma   90.00
#
_symmetry.space_group_name_H-M   'P 1'
#
loop_
_entity.id
_entity.type
_entity.pdbx_description
1 polymer ?
#
loop_
_entity_poly.entity_id
_entity_poly.type
_entity_poly.pdbx_seq_one_letter_code
_entity_poly.pdbx_strand_id
1 'polypeptide(L)'
;LRTSIISSQNMKKIIAYNEVGRAIVSAVKNGIDSVDKITILPRSGYIGGYTKINPDEDIVSSGLISKKLLLSKIEIALAGRAAETIVYGKNEITQCSLNDISYATSIVREMVTKYGFSIIGPLSLEDGGEISIGDGFVRNKSIIADNTYSRIDNEIINISKISLNNAI
;
A
#
# COMPACT_ATOMS: atom_id res chain seq x y z
N LEU A 1 4.17 -31.59 -9.94
CA LEU A 1 3.76 -31.15 -11.29
C LEU A 1 4.10 -29.67 -11.43
N ARG A 2 5.24 -29.35 -12.06
CA ARG A 2 5.58 -27.99 -12.48
C ARG A 2 4.71 -27.67 -13.69
N THR A 3 3.61 -26.99 -13.50
CA THR A 3 2.93 -26.30 -14.59
C THR A 3 3.86 -25.15 -15.04
N SER A 4 4.58 -25.39 -16.13
CA SER A 4 5.28 -24.34 -16.85
C SER A 4 4.23 -23.40 -17.45
N ILE A 5 3.87 -22.36 -16.72
CA ILE A 5 3.13 -21.24 -17.29
C ILE A 5 4.11 -20.61 -18.28
N ILE A 6 3.87 -20.83 -19.57
CA ILE A 6 4.60 -20.19 -20.66
C ILE A 6 4.22 -18.71 -20.62
N SER A 7 4.93 -17.93 -19.83
CA SER A 7 4.72 -16.50 -19.84
C SER A 7 5.40 -15.92 -21.07
N SER A 8 4.67 -15.12 -21.86
CA SER A 8 5.22 -14.44 -23.02
C SER A 8 6.38 -13.52 -22.61
N GLN A 9 7.31 -13.23 -23.52
CA GLN A 9 8.42 -12.30 -23.27
C GLN A 9 7.92 -10.92 -22.82
N ASN A 10 6.79 -10.44 -23.36
CA ASN A 10 6.18 -9.18 -22.97
C ASN A 10 5.68 -9.23 -21.52
N MET A 11 5.04 -10.31 -21.12
CA MET A 11 4.57 -10.51 -19.75
C MET A 11 5.73 -10.50 -18.75
N LYS A 12 6.84 -11.17 -19.07
CA LYS A 12 8.05 -11.14 -18.25
C LYS A 12 8.62 -9.74 -18.09
N LYS A 13 8.61 -8.94 -19.16
CA LYS A 13 9.08 -7.54 -19.11
C LYS A 13 8.19 -6.69 -18.19
N ILE A 14 6.86 -6.78 -18.30
CA ILE A 14 5.93 -6.04 -17.47
C ILE A 14 6.17 -6.36 -15.99
N ILE A 15 6.24 -7.66 -15.65
CA ILE A 15 6.53 -8.11 -14.29
C ILE A 15 7.88 -7.58 -13.81
N ALA A 16 8.92 -7.64 -14.66
CA ALA A 16 10.26 -7.17 -14.31
C ALA A 16 10.27 -5.67 -13.99
N TYR A 17 9.63 -4.84 -14.81
CA TYR A 17 9.53 -3.40 -14.55
C TYR A 17 8.77 -3.11 -13.26
N ASN A 18 7.68 -3.83 -12.99
CA ASN A 18 6.90 -3.68 -11.78
C ASN A 18 7.74 -3.97 -10.53
N GLU A 19 8.43 -5.13 -10.51
CA GLU A 19 9.25 -5.55 -9.37
C GLU A 19 10.49 -4.65 -9.18
N VAL A 20 11.16 -4.26 -10.26
CA VAL A 20 12.32 -3.36 -10.21
C VAL A 20 11.91 -1.97 -9.75
N GLY A 21 10.75 -1.46 -10.20
CA GLY A 21 10.22 -0.18 -9.72
C GLY A 21 10.05 -0.16 -8.21
N ARG A 22 9.48 -1.20 -7.62
CA ARG A 22 9.37 -1.33 -6.16
C ARG A 22 10.73 -1.36 -5.47
N ALA A 23 11.69 -2.09 -6.02
CA ALA A 23 13.02 -2.17 -5.46
C ALA A 23 13.76 -0.84 -5.49
N ILE A 24 13.66 -0.09 -6.60
CA ILE A 24 14.30 1.24 -6.72
C ILE A 24 13.73 2.21 -5.68
N VAL A 25 12.41 2.33 -5.59
CA VAL A 25 11.79 3.25 -4.63
C VAL A 25 12.12 2.83 -3.20
N SER A 26 12.12 1.53 -2.88
CA SER A 26 12.55 1.03 -1.56
C SER A 26 14.00 1.42 -1.26
N ALA A 27 14.92 1.25 -2.20
CA ALA A 27 16.33 1.59 -2.02
C ALA A 27 16.57 3.11 -1.85
N VAL A 28 15.77 3.95 -2.53
CA VAL A 28 15.87 5.41 -2.41
C VAL A 28 15.31 5.93 -1.08
N LYS A 29 14.32 5.23 -0.51
CA LYS A 29 13.71 5.57 0.79
C LYS A 29 14.56 5.07 1.96
N ASN A 30 15.81 5.55 2.05
CA ASN A 30 16.81 5.15 3.04
C ASN A 30 16.26 5.02 4.47
N GLY A 31 16.65 3.93 5.16
CA GLY A 31 16.36 3.72 6.58
C GLY A 31 14.91 3.26 6.88
N ILE A 32 14.23 2.67 5.90
CA ILE A 32 12.87 2.16 6.10
C ILE A 32 12.83 0.65 5.87
N ASP A 33 13.30 0.21 4.72
CA ASP A 33 13.25 -1.20 4.34
C ASP A 33 14.42 -1.52 3.39
N SER A 34 15.07 -2.67 3.54
CA SER A 34 16.13 -3.14 2.63
C SER A 34 15.61 -4.15 1.64
N VAL A 35 16.02 -4.02 0.38
CA VAL A 35 15.70 -5.00 -0.66
C VAL A 35 16.63 -6.20 -0.55
N ASP A 36 16.07 -7.37 -0.27
CA ASP A 36 16.83 -8.63 -0.16
C ASP A 36 16.88 -9.38 -1.50
N LYS A 37 15.75 -9.49 -2.20
CA LYS A 37 15.67 -10.30 -3.41
C LYS A 37 14.57 -9.81 -4.35
N ILE A 38 14.88 -9.81 -5.65
CA ILE A 38 13.92 -9.56 -6.72
C ILE A 38 13.83 -10.82 -7.58
N THR A 39 12.64 -11.26 -7.96
CA THR A 39 12.42 -12.38 -8.86
C THR A 39 11.19 -12.17 -9.71
N ILE A 40 11.26 -12.59 -10.98
CA ILE A 40 10.13 -12.64 -11.91
C ILE A 40 9.52 -14.04 -12.01
N LEU A 41 10.04 -15.00 -11.24
CA LEU A 41 9.53 -16.36 -11.26
C LEU A 41 8.21 -16.41 -10.47
N PRO A 42 7.12 -16.89 -11.09
CA PRO A 42 5.86 -17.03 -10.41
C PRO A 42 5.96 -18.06 -9.28
N ARG A 43 5.33 -17.75 -8.14
CA ARG A 43 5.14 -18.71 -7.05
C ARG A 43 3.80 -19.43 -7.22
N SER A 44 3.64 -20.59 -6.57
CA SER A 44 2.39 -21.35 -6.59
C SER A 44 1.19 -20.45 -6.31
N GLY A 45 0.27 -20.34 -7.29
CA GLY A 45 -0.95 -19.56 -7.18
C GLY A 45 -0.83 -18.06 -7.50
N TYR A 46 0.35 -17.57 -7.88
CA TYR A 46 0.58 -16.15 -8.18
C TYR A 46 1.13 -15.95 -9.60
N ILE A 47 0.48 -15.09 -10.37
CA ILE A 47 0.89 -14.73 -11.75
C ILE A 47 1.78 -13.48 -11.72
N GLY A 48 2.80 -13.45 -10.89
CA GLY A 48 3.63 -12.24 -10.77
C GLY A 48 5.03 -12.55 -10.27
N GLY A 49 5.89 -11.54 -10.31
CA GLY A 49 7.18 -11.54 -9.65
C GLY A 49 7.04 -11.36 -8.14
N TYR A 50 8.16 -11.21 -7.48
CA TYR A 50 8.22 -10.94 -6.05
C TYR A 50 9.48 -10.15 -5.71
N THR A 51 9.30 -9.05 -5.01
CA THR A 51 10.37 -8.28 -4.39
C THR A 51 10.30 -8.53 -2.88
N LYS A 52 11.34 -9.18 -2.34
CA LYS A 52 11.45 -9.36 -0.90
C LYS A 52 12.10 -8.13 -0.28
N ILE A 53 11.37 -7.50 0.58
CA ILE A 53 11.76 -6.32 1.31
C ILE A 53 11.80 -6.70 2.80
N ASN A 54 12.94 -6.47 3.45
CA ASN A 54 13.09 -6.71 4.87
C ASN A 54 12.86 -5.37 5.59
N PRO A 55 11.92 -5.32 6.54
CA PRO A 55 11.69 -4.12 7.33
C PRO A 55 12.91 -3.81 8.21
N ASP A 56 13.12 -2.53 8.50
CA ASP A 56 14.14 -2.08 9.44
C ASP A 56 13.88 -2.67 10.83
N GLU A 57 14.91 -3.29 11.43
CA GLU A 57 14.81 -3.97 12.72
C GLU A 57 14.46 -3.01 13.86
N ASP A 58 14.94 -1.77 13.81
CA ASP A 58 14.65 -0.76 14.84
C ASP A 58 13.17 -0.35 14.81
N ILE A 59 12.57 -0.30 13.61
CA ILE A 59 11.14 -0.01 13.44
C ILE A 59 10.30 -1.19 13.95
N VAL A 60 10.71 -2.42 13.64
CA VAL A 60 10.01 -3.63 14.08
C VAL A 60 10.06 -3.77 15.60
N SER A 61 11.24 -3.52 16.22
CA SER A 61 11.45 -3.67 17.66
C SER A 61 10.74 -2.59 18.47
N SER A 62 10.71 -1.35 17.98
CA SER A 62 10.07 -0.23 18.69
C SER A 62 8.54 -0.27 18.62
N GLY A 63 7.99 -0.88 17.57
CA GLY A 63 6.55 -0.85 17.30
C GLY A 63 5.99 0.55 16.98
N LEU A 64 6.85 1.56 16.88
CA LEU A 64 6.46 2.95 16.62
C LEU A 64 6.34 3.20 15.12
N ILE A 65 5.15 3.57 14.68
CA ILE A 65 4.84 3.84 13.29
C ILE A 65 4.68 5.35 13.09
N SER A 66 5.60 5.96 12.34
CA SER A 66 5.52 7.38 12.00
C SER A 66 4.70 7.61 10.72
N LYS A 67 4.13 8.81 10.58
CA LYS A 67 3.46 9.24 9.33
C LYS A 67 4.40 9.09 8.12
N LYS A 68 5.67 9.48 8.27
CA LYS A 68 6.68 9.37 7.21
C LYS A 68 6.89 7.92 6.77
N LEU A 69 6.95 6.99 7.72
CA LEU A 69 7.10 5.56 7.45
C LEU A 69 5.92 5.02 6.63
N LEU A 70 4.68 5.36 7.02
CA LEU A 70 3.49 4.91 6.29
C LEU A 70 3.43 5.47 4.87
N LEU A 71 3.73 6.76 4.69
CA LEU A 71 3.79 7.36 3.36
C LEU A 71 4.82 6.66 2.48
N SER A 72 6.00 6.35 3.01
CA SER A 72 7.02 5.62 2.25
C SER A 72 6.58 4.20 1.89
N LYS A 73 5.89 3.49 2.78
CA LYS A 73 5.31 2.17 2.47
C LYS A 73 4.26 2.24 1.37
N ILE A 74 3.44 3.28 1.35
CA ILE A 74 2.46 3.52 0.29
C ILE A 74 3.16 3.78 -1.05
N GLU A 75 4.20 4.63 -1.05
CA GLU A 75 4.97 4.94 -2.26
C GLU A 75 5.70 3.71 -2.81
N ILE A 76 6.31 2.89 -1.96
CA ILE A 76 6.94 1.62 -2.34
C ILE A 76 5.89 0.65 -2.94
N ALA A 77 4.72 0.54 -2.35
CA ALA A 77 3.66 -0.32 -2.88
C ALA A 77 3.16 0.16 -4.25
N LEU A 78 3.03 1.48 -4.45
CA LEU A 78 2.57 2.05 -5.71
C LEU A 78 3.67 2.14 -6.79
N ALA A 79 4.94 1.90 -6.44
CA ALA A 79 6.08 2.05 -7.34
C ALA A 79 6.03 1.10 -8.56
N GLY A 80 5.48 -0.12 -8.41
CA GLY A 80 5.26 -1.01 -9.53
C GLY A 80 4.33 -0.41 -10.58
N ARG A 81 3.22 0.19 -10.15
CA ARG A 81 2.28 0.92 -11.00
C ARG A 81 2.92 2.17 -11.62
N ALA A 82 3.75 2.90 -10.87
CA ALA A 82 4.50 4.04 -11.36
C ALA A 82 5.45 3.63 -12.49
N ALA A 83 6.21 2.54 -12.32
CA ALA A 83 7.10 2.00 -13.33
C ALA A 83 6.37 1.61 -14.62
N GLU A 84 5.23 0.93 -14.53
CA GLU A 84 4.41 0.64 -15.71
C GLU A 84 3.93 1.92 -16.41
N THR A 85 3.52 2.94 -15.64
CA THR A 85 3.07 4.22 -16.19
C THR A 85 4.18 4.94 -16.95
N ILE A 86 5.42 4.91 -16.44
CA ILE A 86 6.59 5.53 -17.08
C ILE A 86 6.93 4.80 -18.38
N VAL A 87 6.96 3.46 -18.37
CA VAL A 87 7.47 2.66 -19.48
C VAL A 87 6.45 2.49 -20.61
N TYR A 88 5.19 2.27 -20.26
CA TYR A 88 4.12 1.93 -21.22
C TYR A 88 3.08 3.03 -21.40
N GLY A 89 3.07 4.03 -20.52
CA GLY A 89 2.05 5.07 -20.51
C GLY A 89 0.77 4.66 -19.78
N LYS A 90 -0.07 5.66 -19.48
CA LYS A 90 -1.26 5.51 -18.64
C LYS A 90 -2.32 4.56 -19.21
N ASN A 91 -2.35 4.35 -20.52
CA ASN A 91 -3.37 3.53 -21.19
C ASN A 91 -2.98 2.04 -21.26
N GLU A 92 -1.69 1.72 -21.08
CA GLU A 92 -1.16 0.35 -21.22
C GLU A 92 -0.79 -0.29 -19.87
N ILE A 93 -1.23 0.33 -18.77
CA ILE A 93 -1.02 -0.21 -17.42
C ILE A 93 -1.85 -1.47 -17.20
N THR A 94 -1.28 -2.42 -16.45
CA THR A 94 -1.88 -3.74 -16.25
C THR A 94 -2.41 -3.92 -14.82
N GLN A 95 -3.04 -5.06 -14.58
CA GLN A 95 -3.49 -5.47 -13.25
C GLN A 95 -2.36 -6.05 -12.36
N CYS A 96 -1.11 -5.99 -12.81
CA CYS A 96 0.03 -6.59 -12.10
C CYS A 96 0.16 -6.07 -10.66
N SER A 97 -0.15 -4.77 -10.46
CA SER A 97 -0.09 -4.09 -9.17
C SER A 97 -1.39 -4.18 -8.33
N LEU A 98 -2.34 -5.08 -8.65
CA LEU A 98 -3.65 -5.13 -7.96
C LEU A 98 -3.51 -5.25 -6.44
N ASN A 99 -2.70 -6.21 -5.97
CA ASN A 99 -2.53 -6.44 -4.54
C ASN A 99 -1.77 -5.30 -3.85
N ASP A 100 -0.80 -4.73 -4.55
CA ASP A 100 -0.02 -3.60 -4.05
C ASP A 100 -0.90 -2.35 -3.89
N ILE A 101 -1.81 -2.12 -4.83
CA ILE A 101 -2.81 -1.03 -4.74
C ILE A 101 -3.76 -1.28 -3.57
N SER A 102 -4.25 -2.50 -3.39
CA SER A 102 -5.11 -2.86 -2.25
C SER A 102 -4.39 -2.65 -0.92
N TYR A 103 -3.13 -3.08 -0.83
CA TYR A 103 -2.29 -2.87 0.34
C TYR A 103 -2.05 -1.37 0.61
N ALA A 104 -1.68 -0.59 -0.41
CA ALA A 104 -1.52 0.86 -0.28
C ALA A 104 -2.81 1.53 0.23
N THR A 105 -3.95 1.15 -0.34
CA THR A 105 -5.25 1.69 0.05
C THR A 105 -5.60 1.36 1.51
N SER A 106 -5.29 0.16 2.00
CA SER A 106 -5.51 -0.19 3.40
C SER A 106 -4.68 0.67 4.34
N ILE A 107 -3.40 0.90 4.02
CA ILE A 107 -2.52 1.78 4.82
C ILE A 107 -3.06 3.21 4.83
N VAL A 108 -3.45 3.76 3.67
CA VAL A 108 -4.01 5.12 3.59
C VAL A 108 -5.28 5.23 4.42
N ARG A 109 -6.15 4.23 4.37
CA ARG A 109 -7.37 4.19 5.19
C ARG A 109 -7.03 4.21 6.67
N GLU A 110 -6.11 3.38 7.14
CA GLU A 110 -5.67 3.39 8.53
C GLU A 110 -5.06 4.74 8.95
N MET A 111 -4.25 5.35 8.09
CA MET A 111 -3.69 6.69 8.34
C MET A 111 -4.78 7.73 8.61
N VAL A 112 -5.86 7.70 7.82
CA VAL A 112 -6.95 8.68 7.89
C VAL A 112 -7.90 8.37 9.05
N THR A 113 -8.30 7.09 9.21
CA THR A 113 -9.39 6.72 10.11
C THR A 113 -8.92 6.29 11.50
N LYS A 114 -7.69 5.79 11.63
CA LYS A 114 -7.18 5.22 12.88
C LYS A 114 -6.13 6.10 13.55
N TYR A 115 -5.12 6.52 12.78
CA TYR A 115 -3.99 7.23 13.34
C TYR A 115 -4.15 8.76 13.33
N GLY A 116 -5.15 9.29 12.64
CA GLY A 116 -5.37 10.72 12.53
C GLY A 116 -4.25 11.47 11.81
N PHE A 117 -3.51 10.79 10.90
CA PHE A 117 -2.37 11.35 10.16
C PHE A 117 -2.77 12.07 8.87
N SER A 118 -3.95 12.68 8.85
CA SER A 118 -4.49 13.36 7.67
C SER A 118 -4.78 14.82 7.95
N ILE A 119 -5.27 15.55 6.94
CA ILE A 119 -5.73 16.94 7.10
C ILE A 119 -7.07 17.04 7.86
N ILE A 120 -7.77 15.92 8.02
CA ILE A 120 -9.03 15.87 8.77
C ILE A 120 -8.78 16.17 10.26
N GLY A 121 -7.58 15.85 10.73
CA GLY A 121 -7.16 16.11 12.10
C GLY A 121 -6.89 14.83 12.89
N PRO A 122 -6.48 14.95 14.15
CA PRO A 122 -6.14 13.82 15.02
C PRO A 122 -7.42 13.17 15.59
N LEU A 123 -8.21 12.59 14.70
CA LEU A 123 -9.47 11.90 15.03
C LEU A 123 -9.31 10.42 14.74
N SER A 124 -9.78 9.57 15.64
CA SER A 124 -10.00 8.15 15.38
C SER A 124 -11.46 7.97 14.97
N LEU A 125 -11.65 7.52 13.74
CA LEU A 125 -12.95 7.35 13.10
C LEU A 125 -13.28 5.85 12.91
N GLU A 126 -12.54 4.95 13.57
CA GLU A 126 -12.90 3.54 13.58
C GLU A 126 -14.27 3.38 14.24
N ASP A 127 -15.09 2.53 13.66
CA ASP A 127 -16.40 2.17 14.21
C ASP A 127 -16.22 1.78 15.67
N GLY A 128 -16.90 2.52 16.52
CA GLY A 128 -16.73 2.45 17.96
C GLY A 128 -16.74 1.03 18.44
N GLY A 129 -15.63 0.62 19.04
CA GLY A 129 -15.54 -0.66 19.73
C GLY A 129 -16.68 -0.77 20.74
N GLU A 130 -17.05 -1.98 21.06
CA GLU A 130 -18.03 -2.26 22.10
C GLU A 130 -17.60 -1.57 23.40
N ILE A 131 -18.30 -0.51 23.78
CA ILE A 131 -18.11 0.13 25.09
C ILE A 131 -18.97 -0.66 26.07
N SER A 132 -18.31 -1.37 26.98
CA SER A 132 -18.99 -2.01 28.12
C SER A 132 -19.46 -0.93 29.08
N ILE A 133 -20.76 -0.68 29.12
CA ILE A 133 -21.39 0.21 30.11
C ILE A 133 -22.25 -0.67 30.99
N GLY A 134 -21.71 -1.06 32.16
CA GLY A 134 -22.40 -1.96 33.09
C GLY A 134 -22.57 -3.38 32.52
N ASP A 135 -23.68 -4.05 32.80
CA ASP A 135 -23.97 -5.41 32.34
C ASP A 135 -24.42 -5.47 30.84
N GLY A 136 -24.30 -4.40 30.08
CA GLY A 136 -24.76 -4.33 28.69
C GLY A 136 -23.66 -3.91 27.70
N PHE A 137 -23.60 -4.59 26.55
CA PHE A 137 -22.79 -4.15 25.41
C PHE A 137 -23.61 -3.20 24.55
N VAL A 138 -23.24 -1.93 24.52
CA VAL A 138 -23.81 -0.97 23.57
C VAL A 138 -22.88 -0.87 22.39
N ARG A 139 -23.33 -1.36 21.23
CA ARG A 139 -22.68 -1.09 19.95
C ARG A 139 -22.85 0.40 19.65
N ASN A 140 -21.80 1.16 19.85
CA ASN A 140 -21.79 2.55 19.43
C ASN A 140 -21.75 2.57 17.90
N LYS A 141 -22.91 2.71 17.27
CA LYS A 141 -23.00 3.02 15.84
C LYS A 141 -22.32 4.37 15.70
N SER A 142 -21.14 4.42 15.06
CA SER A 142 -20.43 5.68 14.85
C SER A 142 -21.37 6.64 14.14
N ILE A 143 -21.75 7.71 14.83
CA ILE A 143 -22.56 8.78 14.25
C ILE A 143 -21.60 9.68 13.44
N ILE A 144 -20.97 9.09 12.44
CA ILE A 144 -20.19 9.86 11.49
C ILE A 144 -21.18 10.41 10.47
N ALA A 145 -21.28 11.71 10.36
CA ALA A 145 -22.14 12.36 9.38
C ALA A 145 -21.69 12.01 7.95
N ASP A 146 -22.62 11.87 7.00
CA ASP A 146 -22.34 11.54 5.60
C ASP A 146 -21.28 12.46 4.97
N ASN A 147 -21.27 13.73 5.36
CA ASN A 147 -20.25 14.69 4.94
C ASN A 147 -18.84 14.31 5.41
N THR A 148 -18.70 13.68 6.57
CA THR A 148 -17.40 13.24 7.08
C THR A 148 -16.90 12.01 6.31
N TYR A 149 -17.78 11.07 5.96
CA TYR A 149 -17.43 9.96 5.08
C TYR A 149 -16.91 10.44 3.72
N SER A 150 -17.61 11.42 3.11
CA SER A 150 -17.15 12.02 1.85
C SER A 150 -15.77 12.68 1.96
N ARG A 151 -15.49 13.33 3.11
CA ARG A 151 -14.17 13.93 3.37
C ARG A 151 -13.09 12.87 3.55
N ILE A 152 -13.39 11.77 4.23
CA ILE A 152 -12.48 10.62 4.39
C ILE A 152 -12.13 10.04 3.03
N ASP A 153 -13.12 9.76 2.19
CA ASP A 153 -12.90 9.18 0.87
C ASP A 153 -12.08 10.11 -0.02
N ASN A 154 -12.37 11.40 -0.01
CA ASN A 154 -11.59 12.40 -0.75
C ASN A 154 -10.13 12.46 -0.29
N GLU A 155 -9.87 12.36 1.01
CA GLU A 155 -8.52 12.37 1.55
C GLU A 155 -7.76 11.09 1.20
N ILE A 156 -8.41 9.93 1.25
CA ILE A 156 -7.83 8.66 0.81
C ILE A 156 -7.41 8.75 -0.66
N ILE A 157 -8.27 9.28 -1.53
CA ILE A 157 -7.98 9.48 -2.95
C ILE A 157 -6.80 10.45 -3.13
N ASN A 158 -6.78 11.54 -2.38
CA ASN A 158 -5.74 12.56 -2.46
C ASN A 158 -4.37 12.01 -2.05
N ILE A 159 -4.26 11.38 -0.90
CA ILE A 159 -3.00 10.77 -0.42
C ILE A 159 -2.51 9.71 -1.42
N SER A 160 -3.40 8.86 -1.94
CA SER A 160 -3.04 7.84 -2.91
C SER A 160 -2.48 8.44 -4.21
N LYS A 161 -3.09 9.50 -4.73
CA LYS A 161 -2.62 10.21 -5.94
C LYS A 161 -1.27 10.89 -5.72
N ILE A 162 -1.09 11.57 -4.59
CA ILE A 162 0.18 12.23 -4.24
C ILE A 162 1.28 11.17 -4.11
N SER A 163 1.02 10.08 -3.41
CA SER A 163 2.01 9.01 -3.21
C SER A 163 2.38 8.31 -4.53
N LEU A 164 1.42 8.12 -5.45
CA LEU A 164 1.74 7.62 -6.79
C LEU A 164 2.64 8.59 -7.56
N ASN A 165 2.35 9.88 -7.52
CA ASN A 165 3.17 10.90 -8.19
C ASN A 165 4.58 10.98 -7.59
N ASN A 166 4.73 10.79 -6.28
CA ASN A 166 6.03 10.76 -5.62
C ASN A 166 6.84 9.49 -5.96
N ALA A 167 6.18 8.43 -6.40
CA ALA A 167 6.81 7.19 -6.83
C ALA A 167 7.25 7.22 -8.31
N ILE A 168 6.78 8.19 -9.11
CA ILE A 168 7.19 8.47 -10.49
C ILE A 168 8.48 9.30 -10.50
#